data_e57e24425d28a10e9f5eb9a514982f68
#
_entry.id   e57e24425d28a10e9f5eb9a514982f68
#
_cell.length_a   1.000
_cell.length_b   1.000
_cell.length_c   1.000
_cell.angle_alpha   90.00
_cell.angle_beta   90.00
_cell.angle_gamma   90.00
#
_symmetry.space_group_name_H-M   'P 1'
#
loop_
_entity.id
_entity.type
_entity.pdbx_description
1 polymer ?
#
loop_
_entity_poly.entity_id
_entity_poly.type
_entity_poly.pdbx_seq_one_letter_code
_entity_poly.pdbx_strand_id
1 'polypeptide(L)' 'MGNEVLEQIIKIKDAVPKKQRILCNYLALNYEKIGVMTVAELAENAGVGSTTVMRLVQLLGFDSYTTFKKALAQESLLK' A
#
# COMPACT_ATOMS: atom_id res chain seq x y z
N MET A 1 -18.93 -6.22 0.52
CA MET A 1 -18.02 -5.44 0.86
C MET A 1 -16.68 -5.68 0.35
N GLY A 2 -16.16 -4.95 -0.47
CA GLY A 2 -14.87 -5.13 -1.04
C GLY A 2 -13.77 -4.61 -0.15
N ASN A 3 -12.57 -4.76 -0.62
CA ASN A 3 -11.39 -4.21 0.00
C ASN A 3 -11.16 -2.86 -0.66
N GLU A 4 -11.68 -1.81 -0.04
CA GLU A 4 -11.69 -0.48 -0.65
C GLU A 4 -10.28 0.07 -0.90
N VAL A 5 -9.39 -0.14 0.06
CA VAL A 5 -8.01 0.35 -0.12
C VAL A 5 -7.34 -0.41 -1.25
N LEU A 6 -7.52 -1.71 -1.30
CA LEU A 6 -6.94 -2.53 -2.34
C LEU A 6 -7.49 -2.15 -3.71
N GLU A 7 -8.79 -1.89 -3.79
CA GLU A 7 -9.40 -1.47 -5.03
C GLU A 7 -8.82 -0.15 -5.53
N GLN A 8 -8.60 0.80 -4.61
CA GLN A 8 -7.99 2.06 -4.99
C GLN A 8 -6.57 1.85 -5.51
N ILE A 9 -5.81 0.99 -4.85
CA ILE A 9 -4.46 0.67 -5.28
C ILE A 9 -4.47 0.12 -6.70
N ILE A 10 -5.37 -0.80 -6.97
CA ILE A 10 -5.46 -1.40 -8.30
C ILE A 10 -5.87 -0.37 -9.34
N LYS A 11 -6.78 0.53 -8.98
CA LYS A 11 -7.24 1.56 -9.91
C LYS A 11 -6.14 2.53 -10.32
N ILE A 12 -5.29 2.91 -9.38
CA ILE A 12 -4.29 3.96 -9.66
C ILE A 12 -2.98 3.41 -10.19
N LYS A 13 -2.79 2.10 -10.15
CA LYS A 13 -1.47 1.53 -10.46
C LYS A 13 -1.00 1.90 -11.87
N ASP A 14 -1.91 2.06 -12.82
CA ASP A 14 -1.53 2.39 -14.19
C ASP A 14 -1.37 3.89 -14.40
N ALA A 15 -1.80 4.70 -13.43
CA ALA A 15 -1.75 6.16 -13.52
C ALA A 15 -0.57 6.74 -12.75
N VAL A 16 0.21 5.93 -12.06
CA VAL A 16 1.32 6.40 -11.24
C VAL A 16 2.65 6.07 -11.90
N PRO A 17 3.75 6.73 -11.47
CA PRO A 17 5.08 6.42 -12.01
C PRO A 17 5.45 4.96 -11.75
N LYS A 18 6.45 4.50 -12.49
CA LYS A 18 6.86 3.09 -12.46
C LYS A 18 7.13 2.57 -11.05
N LYS A 19 7.85 3.34 -10.25
CA LYS A 19 8.20 2.87 -8.90
C LYS A 19 6.96 2.70 -8.03
N GLN A 20 6.00 3.61 -8.16
CA GLN A 20 4.77 3.48 -7.40
C GLN A 20 3.92 2.32 -7.93
N ARG A 21 4.01 2.04 -9.23
CA ARG A 21 3.31 0.88 -9.78
C ARG A 21 3.87 -0.41 -9.22
N ILE A 22 5.21 -0.49 -9.10
CA ILE A 22 5.86 -1.66 -8.50
C ILE A 22 5.35 -1.86 -7.08
N LEU A 23 5.26 -0.77 -6.31
CA LEU A 23 4.74 -0.83 -4.96
C LEU A 23 3.28 -1.27 -4.94
N CYS A 24 2.47 -0.74 -5.84
CA CYS A 24 1.05 -1.12 -5.92
C CYS A 24 0.91 -2.63 -6.17
N ASN A 25 1.71 -3.17 -7.08
CA ASN A 25 1.66 -4.60 -7.37
C ASN A 25 2.05 -5.42 -6.15
N TYR A 26 3.10 -4.99 -5.43
CA TYR A 26 3.52 -5.69 -4.23
C TYR A 26 2.41 -5.68 -3.17
N LEU A 27 1.78 -4.51 -2.98
CA LEU A 27 0.70 -4.37 -2.00
C LEU A 27 -0.48 -5.27 -2.36
N ALA A 28 -0.83 -5.33 -3.63
CA ALA A 28 -1.96 -6.14 -4.06
C ALA A 28 -1.73 -7.62 -3.80
N LEU A 29 -0.49 -8.06 -3.92
CA LEU A 29 -0.15 -9.46 -3.72
C LEU A 29 0.09 -9.82 -2.26
N ASN A 30 0.42 -8.83 -1.42
CA ASN A 30 0.85 -9.09 -0.05
C ASN A 30 0.10 -8.27 0.99
N TYR A 31 -1.10 -7.80 0.68
CA TYR A 31 -1.80 -6.87 1.56
C TYR A 31 -2.04 -7.44 2.96
N GLU A 32 -2.12 -8.74 3.09
CA GLU A 32 -2.33 -9.36 4.39
C GLU A 32 -1.11 -9.24 5.31
N LYS A 33 0.07 -9.04 4.73
CA LYS A 33 1.31 -8.95 5.51
C LYS A 33 1.67 -7.53 5.88
N ILE A 34 1.04 -6.55 5.26
CA ILE A 34 1.46 -5.15 5.40
C ILE A 34 1.27 -4.63 6.82
N GLY A 35 0.28 -5.14 7.53
CA GLY A 35 -0.02 -4.67 8.88
C GLY A 35 1.11 -4.82 9.87
N VAL A 36 2.07 -5.72 9.60
CA VAL A 36 3.20 -5.95 10.49
C VAL A 36 4.51 -5.38 9.95
N MET A 37 4.47 -4.67 8.83
CA MET A 37 5.66 -4.10 8.22
C MET A 37 5.81 -2.63 8.54
N THR A 38 7.06 -2.21 8.82
CA THR A 38 7.39 -0.79 8.89
C THR A 38 7.51 -0.23 7.48
N VAL A 39 7.57 1.10 7.37
CA VAL A 39 7.79 1.74 6.08
C VAL A 39 9.07 1.22 5.43
N ALA A 40 10.13 1.12 6.23
CA ALA A 40 11.42 0.66 5.71
C ALA A 40 11.34 -0.78 5.21
N GLU A 41 10.65 -1.65 5.95
CA GLU A 41 10.50 -3.03 5.55
C GLU A 41 9.69 -3.16 4.27
N LEU A 42 8.60 -2.41 4.18
CA LEU A 42 7.78 -2.44 2.98
C LEU A 42 8.56 -1.95 1.77
N ALA A 43 9.29 -0.84 1.93
CA ALA A 43 10.08 -0.29 0.84
C ALA A 43 11.11 -1.30 0.35
N GLU A 44 11.80 -1.93 1.30
CA GLU A 44 12.83 -2.91 0.97
C GLU A 44 12.23 -4.12 0.26
N ASN A 45 11.14 -4.64 0.77
CA ASN A 45 10.52 -5.83 0.18
C ASN A 45 9.94 -5.54 -1.20
N ALA A 46 9.41 -4.35 -1.40
CA ALA A 46 8.85 -3.98 -2.70
C ALA A 46 9.93 -3.53 -3.69
N GLY A 47 11.13 -3.25 -3.21
CA GLY A 47 12.21 -2.80 -4.09
C GLY A 47 12.13 -1.34 -4.46
N VAL A 48 11.58 -0.51 -3.57
CA VAL A 48 11.44 0.93 -3.81
C VAL A 48 11.95 1.69 -2.60
N GLY A 49 12.02 3.02 -2.71
CA GLY A 49 12.44 3.85 -1.58
C GLY A 49 11.30 4.16 -0.63
N SER A 50 11.63 4.56 0.60
CA SER A 50 10.61 4.93 1.58
C SER A 50 9.81 6.14 1.11
N THR A 51 10.44 7.06 0.38
CA THR A 51 9.74 8.20 -0.17
C THR A 51 8.62 7.77 -1.11
N THR A 52 8.87 6.73 -1.90
CA THR A 52 7.86 6.19 -2.80
C THR A 52 6.68 5.65 -2.02
N VAL A 53 6.95 4.95 -0.90
CA VAL A 53 5.90 4.42 -0.04
C VAL A 53 5.05 5.56 0.51
N MET A 54 5.69 6.60 1.05
CA MET A 54 4.95 7.71 1.65
C MET A 54 4.16 8.50 0.62
N ARG A 55 4.69 8.63 -0.59
CA ARG A 55 3.94 9.31 -1.66
C ARG A 55 2.67 8.55 -2.00
N LEU A 56 2.75 7.24 -2.07
CA LEU A 56 1.57 6.44 -2.35
C LEU A 56 0.55 6.54 -1.23
N VAL A 57 1.01 6.49 0.02
CA VAL A 57 0.14 6.62 1.19
C VAL A 57 -0.65 7.93 1.11
N GLN A 58 0.04 9.03 0.80
CA GLN A 58 -0.60 10.33 0.69
C GLN A 58 -1.54 10.39 -0.51
N LEU A 59 -1.14 9.79 -1.61
CA LEU A 59 -1.98 9.75 -2.80
C LEU A 59 -3.31 9.04 -2.54
N LEU A 60 -3.28 8.02 -1.69
CA LEU A 60 -4.48 7.30 -1.32
C LEU A 60 -5.32 8.01 -0.27
N GLY A 61 -4.85 9.17 0.22
CA GLY A 61 -5.63 9.99 1.14
C GLY A 61 -5.38 9.72 2.60
N PHE A 62 -4.31 9.02 2.94
CA PHE A 62 -4.00 8.73 4.33
C PHE A 62 -2.99 9.73 4.89
N ASP A 63 -3.16 10.09 6.16
CA ASP A 63 -2.28 11.04 6.84
C ASP A 63 -0.92 10.45 7.17
N SER A 64 -0.88 9.15 7.42
CA SER A 64 0.35 8.49 7.83
C SER A 64 0.34 7.06 7.36
N TYR A 65 1.54 6.46 7.36
CA TYR A 65 1.68 5.05 7.03
C TYR A 65 0.93 4.18 8.02
N THR A 66 0.96 4.54 9.29
CA THR A 66 0.27 3.76 10.32
C THR A 66 -1.23 3.66 10.02
N THR A 67 -1.84 4.78 9.65
CA THR A 67 -3.26 4.78 9.30
C THR A 67 -3.52 3.93 8.06
N PHE A 68 -2.64 4.06 7.08
CA PHE A 68 -2.75 3.29 5.84
C PHE A 68 -2.67 1.79 6.11
N LYS A 69 -1.65 1.36 6.85
CA LYS A 69 -1.49 -0.08 7.06
C LYS A 69 -2.59 -0.66 7.92
N LYS A 70 -3.11 0.11 8.86
CA LYS A 70 -4.24 -0.35 9.66
C LYS A 70 -5.49 -0.55 8.81
N ALA A 71 -5.76 0.38 7.91
CA ALA A 71 -6.91 0.26 7.03
C ALA A 71 -6.79 -0.98 6.15
N LEU A 72 -5.61 -1.20 5.61
CA LEU A 72 -5.38 -2.34 4.73
C LEU A 72 -5.48 -3.66 5.50
N ALA A 73 -4.87 -3.73 6.68
CA ALA A 73 -4.91 -4.94 7.50
C ALA A 73 -6.32 -5.21 8.01
N GLN A 74 -7.04 -4.14 8.34
CA GLN A 74 -8.39 -4.29 8.85
C GLN A 74 -9.31 -4.89 7.80
N GLU A 75 -9.16 -4.47 6.55
CA GLU A 75 -9.93 -5.05 5.47
C GLU A 75 -9.60 -6.52 5.28
N SER A 76 -8.33 -6.86 5.46
CA SER A 76 -7.92 -8.25 5.40
C SER A 76 -8.60 -9.09 6.49
N LEU A 77 -8.73 -8.54 7.68
CA LEU A 77 -9.34 -9.24 8.79
C LEU A 77 -10.84 -9.45 8.62
N LEU A 78 -11.48 -8.63 7.81
CA LEU A 78 -12.91 -8.73 7.58
C LEU A 78 -13.30 -9.84 6.62
N LYS A 79 -12.35 -10.48 6.03
CA LYS A 79 -12.63 -11.57 5.09
C LYS A 79 -13.06 -12.89 5.79
#